data_cbc99c512b45cc5e290a8a85ff510166
#
_entry.id   cbc99c512b45cc5e290a8a85ff510166
#
_cell.length_a   1.000
_cell.length_b   1.000
_cell.length_c   1.000
_cell.angle_alpha   90.00
_cell.angle_beta   90.00
_cell.angle_gamma   90.00
#
_symmetry.space_group_name_H-M   'P 1'
#
loop_
_entity.id
_entity.type
_entity.pdbx_description
1 polymer ?
#
loop_
_entity_poly.entity_id
_entity_poly.type
_entity_poly.pdbx_seq_one_letter_code
_entity_poly.pdbx_strand_id
1 'polypeptide(L)'
;MSVAIIGCGSVGASISEFLMKRGKIENITLIDKDINKINKIKKIIENNTKTINISSVKSDLVNKEELRRVLKSERVVINAASPFFNIPIMEACLSTNTNYIDLASDPIKYPDFKGTSFDEQLELYDDFFKKNLLAISNTGFSPGFTDLLSKYVVEKYSLEKIDYIKIYLGEIIESNKLNLSWSPYIFLLESIAPPTIYKNKKIEYITSLDANKHVKFPEPIGDISLT
;
A
#
# COMPACT_ATOMS: atom_id res chain seq x y z
N MET A 1 -12.12 13.06 -13.56
CA MET A 1 -12.18 11.84 -12.70
C MET A 1 -11.98 12.28 -11.26
N SER A 2 -12.76 11.70 -10.30
CA SER A 2 -12.64 12.00 -8.86
C SER A 2 -11.93 10.88 -8.11
N VAL A 3 -11.00 11.23 -7.22
CA VAL A 3 -10.19 10.29 -6.44
C VAL A 3 -10.12 10.74 -4.99
N ALA A 4 -10.48 9.84 -4.07
CA ALA A 4 -10.21 10.04 -2.65
C ALA A 4 -8.86 9.42 -2.26
N ILE A 5 -8.06 10.13 -1.49
CA ILE A 5 -6.81 9.66 -0.91
C ILE A 5 -6.98 9.64 0.61
N ILE A 6 -6.96 8.45 1.17
CA ILE A 6 -7.06 8.21 2.60
C ILE A 6 -5.66 8.03 3.18
N GLY A 7 -5.30 8.87 4.15
CA GLY A 7 -3.95 8.93 4.71
C GLY A 7 -3.08 9.98 4.00
N CYS A 8 -2.89 11.12 4.65
CA CYS A 8 -2.11 12.25 4.15
C CYS A 8 -0.68 12.28 4.73
N GLY A 9 -0.09 11.10 4.92
CA GLY A 9 1.32 10.93 5.25
C GLY A 9 2.24 11.17 4.05
N SER A 10 3.52 10.74 4.16
CA SER A 10 4.50 10.87 3.07
C SER A 10 4.05 10.19 1.78
N VAL A 11 3.49 8.98 1.90
CA VAL A 11 3.01 8.21 0.74
C VAL A 11 1.80 8.88 0.09
N GLY A 12 0.78 9.26 0.87
CA GLY A 12 -0.39 9.96 0.34
C GLY A 12 -0.03 11.31 -0.31
N ALA A 13 0.96 12.01 0.23
CA ALA A 13 1.50 13.22 -0.39
C ALA A 13 2.14 12.93 -1.74
N SER A 14 2.98 11.91 -1.83
CA SER A 14 3.64 11.51 -3.09
C SER A 14 2.63 11.07 -4.14
N ILE A 15 1.59 10.30 -3.75
CA ILE A 15 0.50 9.90 -4.63
C ILE A 15 -0.23 11.14 -5.17
N SER A 16 -0.59 12.06 -4.27
CA SER A 16 -1.29 13.29 -4.63
C SER A 16 -0.50 14.11 -5.65
N GLU A 17 0.79 14.27 -5.42
CA GLU A 17 1.70 15.00 -6.33
C GLU A 17 1.83 14.30 -7.69
N PHE A 18 1.95 12.97 -7.69
CA PHE A 18 2.03 12.20 -8.92
C PHE A 18 0.74 12.29 -9.75
N LEU A 19 -0.42 12.17 -9.12
CA LEU A 19 -1.71 12.31 -9.79
C LEU A 19 -1.90 13.71 -10.37
N MET A 20 -1.48 14.74 -9.65
CA MET A 20 -1.47 16.13 -10.13
C MET A 20 -0.66 16.27 -11.43
N LYS A 21 0.56 15.73 -11.46
CA LYS A 21 1.45 15.81 -12.63
C LYS A 21 0.92 15.07 -13.85
N ARG A 22 0.09 14.03 -13.65
CA ARG A 22 -0.49 13.24 -14.76
C ARG A 22 -1.66 13.93 -15.48
N GLY A 23 -2.28 14.96 -14.88
CA GLY A 23 -3.27 15.83 -15.54
C GLY A 23 -4.60 15.16 -15.91
N LYS A 24 -4.89 13.94 -15.43
CA LYS A 24 -6.13 13.19 -15.74
C LYS A 24 -7.18 13.25 -14.62
N ILE A 25 -6.83 13.88 -13.51
CA ILE A 25 -7.68 14.00 -12.32
C ILE A 25 -8.23 15.41 -12.25
N GLU A 26 -9.53 15.53 -11.99
CA GLU A 26 -10.23 16.80 -11.86
C GLU A 26 -10.50 17.14 -10.39
N ASN A 27 -10.78 16.11 -9.59
CA ASN A 27 -11.12 16.27 -8.18
C ASN A 27 -10.28 15.30 -7.33
N ILE A 28 -9.68 15.84 -6.26
CA ILE A 28 -8.98 15.06 -5.24
C ILE A 28 -9.63 15.36 -3.90
N THR A 29 -10.08 14.33 -3.21
CA THR A 29 -10.55 14.41 -1.81
C THR A 29 -9.48 13.85 -0.89
N LEU A 30 -8.91 14.71 -0.05
CA LEU A 30 -7.88 14.34 0.93
C LEU A 30 -8.54 14.04 2.27
N ILE A 31 -8.29 12.85 2.82
CA ILE A 31 -8.90 12.35 4.06
C ILE A 31 -7.80 11.95 5.04
N ASP A 32 -7.77 12.57 6.22
CA ASP A 32 -6.86 12.22 7.33
C ASP A 32 -7.47 12.69 8.65
N LYS A 33 -7.06 12.08 9.76
CA LYS A 33 -7.41 12.54 11.11
C LYS A 33 -6.68 13.85 11.48
N ASP A 34 -5.53 14.11 10.87
CA ASP A 34 -4.71 15.31 11.10
C ASP A 34 -4.93 16.33 9.98
N ILE A 35 -5.67 17.38 10.28
CA ILE A 35 -5.96 18.47 9.33
C ILE A 35 -4.69 19.18 8.84
N ASN A 36 -3.60 19.19 9.63
CA ASN A 36 -2.37 19.85 9.22
C ASN A 36 -1.68 19.10 8.07
N LYS A 37 -1.76 17.76 8.07
CA LYS A 37 -1.27 16.95 6.96
C LYS A 37 -2.06 17.21 5.68
N ILE A 38 -3.38 17.26 5.78
CA ILE A 38 -4.26 17.61 4.66
C ILE A 38 -3.89 18.98 4.09
N ASN A 39 -3.81 20.00 4.94
CA ASN A 39 -3.50 21.37 4.54
C ASN A 39 -2.14 21.50 3.87
N LYS A 40 -1.14 20.72 4.32
CA LYS A 40 0.18 20.68 3.69
C LYS A 40 0.11 20.19 2.24
N ILE A 41 -0.57 19.08 2.00
CA ILE A 41 -0.74 18.53 0.65
C ILE A 41 -1.57 19.48 -0.23
N LYS A 42 -2.68 19.96 0.31
CA LYS A 42 -3.54 20.92 -0.39
C LYS A 42 -2.74 22.12 -0.89
N LYS A 43 -1.94 22.73 -0.02
CA LYS A 43 -1.07 23.86 -0.38
C LYS A 43 -0.06 23.51 -1.48
N ILE A 44 0.51 22.32 -1.46
CA ILE A 44 1.42 21.87 -2.52
C ILE A 44 0.69 21.80 -3.86
N ILE A 45 -0.50 21.20 -3.90
CA ILE A 45 -1.26 21.06 -5.14
C ILE A 45 -1.70 22.44 -5.65
N GLU A 46 -2.31 23.28 -4.80
CA GLU A 46 -2.80 24.61 -5.17
C GLU A 46 -1.71 25.55 -5.72
N ASN A 47 -0.48 25.39 -5.22
CA ASN A 47 0.67 26.17 -5.69
C ASN A 47 1.17 25.72 -7.07
N ASN A 48 0.91 24.45 -7.47
CA ASN A 48 1.42 23.87 -8.70
C ASN A 48 0.37 23.76 -9.82
N THR A 49 -0.90 23.76 -9.48
CA THR A 49 -2.00 23.71 -10.47
C THR A 49 -3.26 24.36 -9.93
N LYS A 50 -4.04 24.95 -10.86
CA LYS A 50 -5.39 25.47 -10.57
C LYS A 50 -6.50 24.66 -11.24
N THR A 51 -6.15 23.58 -11.89
CA THR A 51 -7.10 22.76 -12.66
C THR A 51 -7.72 21.63 -11.87
N ILE A 52 -7.20 21.36 -10.66
CA ILE A 52 -7.68 20.29 -9.79
C ILE A 52 -8.46 20.89 -8.62
N ASN A 53 -9.69 20.47 -8.44
CA ASN A 53 -10.48 20.81 -7.27
C ASN A 53 -10.07 19.93 -6.08
N ILE A 54 -9.77 20.54 -4.93
CA ILE A 54 -9.33 19.82 -3.75
C ILE A 54 -10.36 19.96 -2.65
N SER A 55 -10.91 18.83 -2.24
CA SER A 55 -11.74 18.71 -1.04
C SER A 55 -10.89 18.18 0.13
N SER A 56 -11.19 18.64 1.33
CA SER A 56 -10.48 18.28 2.56
C SER A 56 -11.47 17.75 3.57
N VAL A 57 -11.23 16.54 4.06
CA VAL A 57 -12.09 15.91 5.07
C VAL A 57 -11.22 15.45 6.24
N LYS A 58 -11.42 16.10 7.39
CA LYS A 58 -10.87 15.59 8.63
C LYS A 58 -11.78 14.48 9.14
N SER A 59 -11.33 13.23 9.09
CA SER A 59 -12.08 12.07 9.55
C SER A 59 -11.18 11.07 10.24
N ASP A 60 -11.71 10.46 11.30
CA ASP A 60 -11.16 9.23 11.85
C ASP A 60 -11.86 8.06 11.15
N LEU A 61 -11.10 7.20 10.48
CA LEU A 61 -11.58 6.09 9.65
C LEU A 61 -12.41 5.05 10.41
N VAL A 62 -12.50 5.17 11.72
CA VAL A 62 -13.35 4.33 12.58
C VAL A 62 -14.84 4.61 12.35
N ASN A 63 -15.19 5.82 11.88
CA ASN A 63 -16.59 6.19 11.64
C ASN A 63 -17.03 5.74 10.24
N LYS A 64 -17.67 4.56 10.17
CA LYS A 64 -18.16 3.97 8.92
C LYS A 64 -19.18 4.85 8.16
N GLU A 65 -20.05 5.54 8.87
CA GLU A 65 -21.08 6.39 8.24
C GLU A 65 -20.46 7.64 7.60
N GLU A 66 -19.51 8.25 8.29
CA GLU A 66 -18.78 9.40 7.74
C GLU A 66 -17.98 8.98 6.51
N LEU A 67 -17.30 7.84 6.56
CA LEU A 67 -16.54 7.30 5.44
C LEU A 67 -17.45 7.06 4.23
N ARG A 68 -18.60 6.40 4.40
CA ARG A 68 -19.60 6.21 3.34
C ARG A 68 -20.07 7.53 2.73
N ARG A 69 -20.36 8.52 3.57
CA ARG A 69 -20.81 9.84 3.09
C ARG A 69 -19.76 10.50 2.21
N VAL A 70 -18.50 10.45 2.59
CA VAL A 70 -17.40 11.07 1.85
C VAL A 70 -17.12 10.33 0.54
N LEU A 71 -17.17 8.99 0.54
CA LEU A 71 -16.84 8.19 -0.63
C LEU A 71 -17.95 8.14 -1.70
N LYS A 72 -19.17 8.54 -1.37
CA LYS A 72 -20.34 8.46 -2.28
C LYS A 72 -20.15 9.20 -3.62
N SER A 73 -19.32 10.23 -3.66
CA SER A 73 -19.03 11.00 -4.88
C SER A 73 -17.72 10.60 -5.57
N GLU A 74 -17.01 9.65 -5.01
CA GLU A 74 -15.70 9.28 -5.50
C GLU A 74 -15.76 8.09 -6.46
N ARG A 75 -14.94 8.14 -7.50
CA ARG A 75 -14.82 7.02 -8.44
C ARG A 75 -13.82 5.98 -7.98
N VAL A 76 -12.76 6.42 -7.32
CA VAL A 76 -11.67 5.56 -6.83
C VAL A 76 -11.23 6.06 -5.46
N VAL A 77 -10.99 5.12 -4.57
CA VAL A 77 -10.33 5.35 -3.28
C VAL A 77 -8.94 4.74 -3.33
N ILE A 78 -7.94 5.51 -2.88
CA ILE A 78 -6.59 5.02 -2.65
C ILE A 78 -6.33 5.07 -1.14
N ASN A 79 -6.20 3.90 -0.53
CA ASN A 79 -5.84 3.78 0.87
C ASN A 79 -4.31 3.86 1.03
N ALA A 80 -3.82 5.01 1.48
CA ALA A 80 -2.43 5.26 1.86
C ALA A 80 -2.27 5.40 3.39
N ALA A 81 -3.29 4.97 4.15
CA ALA A 81 -3.24 4.86 5.61
C ALA A 81 -2.75 3.46 6.03
N SER A 82 -2.89 3.12 7.31
CA SER A 82 -2.53 1.79 7.80
C SER A 82 -3.38 0.69 7.14
N PRO A 83 -2.79 -0.47 6.80
CA PRO A 83 -3.51 -1.65 6.30
C PRO A 83 -4.64 -2.14 7.22
N PHE A 84 -4.56 -1.84 8.51
CA PHE A 84 -5.64 -2.10 9.49
C PHE A 84 -7.01 -1.58 9.04
N PHE A 85 -7.04 -0.53 8.20
CA PHE A 85 -8.27 0.05 7.69
C PHE A 85 -8.72 -0.50 6.33
N ASN A 86 -8.01 -1.46 5.75
CA ASN A 86 -8.34 -2.00 4.42
C ASN A 86 -9.78 -2.51 4.36
N ILE A 87 -10.16 -3.45 5.23
CA ILE A 87 -11.50 -4.05 5.23
C ILE A 87 -12.61 -3.00 5.45
N PRO A 88 -12.57 -2.15 6.49
CA PRO A 88 -13.56 -1.09 6.65
C PRO A 88 -13.71 -0.17 5.43
N ILE A 89 -12.61 0.17 4.77
CA ILE A 89 -12.65 1.03 3.58
C ILE A 89 -13.22 0.25 2.38
N MET A 90 -12.86 -1.01 2.18
CA MET A 90 -13.42 -1.85 1.12
C MET A 90 -14.93 -2.04 1.28
N GLU A 91 -15.44 -2.29 2.50
CA GLU A 91 -16.86 -2.34 2.80
C GLU A 91 -17.59 -1.01 2.47
N ALA A 92 -16.96 0.12 2.80
CA ALA A 92 -17.48 1.43 2.44
C ALA A 92 -17.50 1.63 0.92
N CYS A 93 -16.46 1.22 0.20
CA CYS A 93 -16.38 1.25 -1.26
C CYS A 93 -17.50 0.41 -1.92
N LEU A 94 -17.74 -0.79 -1.40
CA LEU A 94 -18.85 -1.64 -1.84
C LEU A 94 -20.21 -0.95 -1.65
N SER A 95 -20.40 -0.28 -0.50
CA SER A 95 -21.67 0.40 -0.19
C SER A 95 -21.90 1.65 -1.03
N THR A 96 -20.84 2.29 -1.54
CA THR A 96 -20.89 3.53 -2.33
C THR A 96 -20.65 3.32 -3.82
N ASN A 97 -20.45 2.07 -4.26
CA ASN A 97 -20.08 1.70 -5.64
C ASN A 97 -18.79 2.40 -6.11
N THR A 98 -17.78 2.40 -5.26
CA THR A 98 -16.48 3.04 -5.49
C THR A 98 -15.40 1.98 -5.70
N ASN A 99 -14.47 2.20 -6.63
CA ASN A 99 -13.31 1.32 -6.81
C ASN A 99 -12.28 1.53 -5.69
N TYR A 100 -11.50 0.52 -5.40
CA TYR A 100 -10.56 0.49 -4.29
C TYR A 100 -9.14 0.17 -4.72
N ILE A 101 -8.17 0.84 -4.10
CA ILE A 101 -6.73 0.54 -4.23
C ILE A 101 -6.08 0.69 -2.85
N ASP A 102 -5.23 -0.25 -2.46
CA ASP A 102 -4.32 -0.11 -1.32
C ASP A 102 -2.87 -0.42 -1.69
N LEU A 103 -1.97 -0.18 -0.76
CA LEU A 103 -0.52 -0.31 -0.95
C LEU A 103 0.05 -1.56 -0.29
N ALA A 104 -0.60 -2.04 0.78
CA ALA A 104 -0.14 -3.19 1.55
C ALA A 104 -1.27 -3.81 2.37
N SER A 105 -1.13 -5.09 2.69
CA SER A 105 -1.93 -5.79 3.71
C SER A 105 -1.14 -5.89 5.01
N ASP A 106 -1.83 -6.08 6.14
CA ASP A 106 -1.13 -6.34 7.39
C ASP A 106 -0.33 -7.64 7.28
N PRO A 107 0.93 -7.64 7.70
CA PRO A 107 1.80 -8.82 7.60
C PRO A 107 1.41 -9.92 8.58
N ILE A 108 0.60 -9.60 9.58
CA ILE A 108 0.17 -10.52 10.64
C ILE A 108 -1.34 -10.44 10.81
N LYS A 109 -2.00 -11.60 10.84
CA LYS A 109 -3.41 -11.72 11.19
C LYS A 109 -3.57 -11.97 12.69
N TYR A 110 -4.34 -11.14 13.38
CA TYR A 110 -4.70 -11.33 14.78
C TYR A 110 -5.90 -12.30 14.91
N PRO A 111 -6.03 -13.10 16.01
CA PRO A 111 -5.10 -13.16 17.14
C PRO A 111 -3.97 -14.17 16.96
N ASP A 112 -3.99 -15.01 15.93
CA ASP A 112 -3.13 -16.19 15.81
C ASP A 112 -1.72 -15.90 15.31
N PHE A 113 -1.44 -14.66 14.94
CA PHE A 113 -0.17 -14.22 14.33
C PHE A 113 0.26 -15.05 13.11
N LYS A 114 -0.72 -15.62 12.39
CA LYS A 114 -0.53 -16.42 11.18
C LYS A 114 -1.33 -15.82 10.03
N GLY A 115 -0.76 -15.86 8.83
CA GLY A 115 -1.40 -15.30 7.65
C GLY A 115 -1.27 -13.78 7.57
N THR A 116 -1.89 -13.22 6.55
CA THR A 116 -1.96 -11.78 6.32
C THR A 116 -3.42 -11.34 6.25
N SER A 117 -3.69 -10.06 6.43
CA SER A 117 -5.04 -9.53 6.22
C SER A 117 -5.49 -9.58 4.75
N PHE A 118 -4.62 -9.97 3.83
CA PHE A 118 -4.96 -10.14 2.42
C PHE A 118 -6.01 -11.24 2.19
N ASP A 119 -5.97 -12.31 2.96
CA ASP A 119 -6.98 -13.37 2.87
C ASP A 119 -8.39 -12.84 3.13
N GLU A 120 -8.54 -11.94 4.12
CA GLU A 120 -9.83 -11.28 4.42
C GLU A 120 -10.27 -10.32 3.30
N GLN A 121 -9.31 -9.65 2.66
CA GLN A 121 -9.60 -8.81 1.49
C GLN A 121 -10.11 -9.66 0.31
N LEU A 122 -9.57 -10.87 0.12
CA LEU A 122 -10.00 -11.80 -0.92
C LEU A 122 -11.43 -12.33 -0.69
N GLU A 123 -11.90 -12.42 0.55
CA GLU A 123 -13.29 -12.79 0.87
C GLU A 123 -14.32 -11.80 0.27
N LEU A 124 -13.91 -10.56 0.00
CA LEU A 124 -14.76 -9.55 -0.64
C LEU A 124 -14.75 -9.59 -2.18
N TYR A 125 -13.99 -10.53 -2.78
CA TYR A 125 -13.83 -10.62 -4.23
C TYR A 125 -15.17 -10.72 -4.95
N ASP A 126 -16.03 -11.65 -4.54
CA ASP A 126 -17.34 -11.88 -5.18
C ASP A 126 -18.26 -10.66 -5.12
N ASP A 127 -18.19 -9.90 -4.04
CA ASP A 127 -19.02 -8.70 -3.86
C ASP A 127 -18.55 -7.56 -4.78
N PHE A 128 -17.24 -7.35 -4.93
CA PHE A 128 -16.69 -6.42 -5.91
C PHE A 128 -17.04 -6.86 -7.35
N PHE A 129 -16.86 -8.15 -7.64
CA PHE A 129 -17.17 -8.71 -8.96
C PHE A 129 -18.65 -8.54 -9.34
N LYS A 130 -19.59 -8.90 -8.46
CA LYS A 130 -21.04 -8.74 -8.68
C LYS A 130 -21.45 -7.29 -8.93
N LYS A 131 -20.75 -6.34 -8.34
CA LYS A 131 -21.00 -4.90 -8.51
C LYS A 131 -20.24 -4.29 -9.69
N ASN A 132 -19.46 -5.07 -10.43
CA ASN A 132 -18.58 -4.59 -11.50
C ASN A 132 -17.63 -3.49 -11.01
N LEU A 133 -17.11 -3.68 -9.80
CA LEU A 133 -16.12 -2.80 -9.17
C LEU A 133 -14.75 -3.45 -9.19
N LEU A 134 -13.71 -2.61 -9.24
CA LEU A 134 -12.32 -3.03 -9.17
C LEU A 134 -11.78 -2.79 -7.76
N ALA A 135 -11.16 -3.83 -7.18
CA ALA A 135 -10.31 -3.72 -6.01
C ALA A 135 -8.90 -4.20 -6.36
N ILE A 136 -7.89 -3.36 -6.17
CA ILE A 136 -6.49 -3.70 -6.42
C ILE A 136 -5.74 -3.54 -5.09
N SER A 137 -5.37 -4.66 -4.51
CA SER A 137 -4.64 -4.68 -3.25
C SER A 137 -3.14 -4.87 -3.46
N ASN A 138 -2.36 -4.44 -2.47
CA ASN A 138 -0.91 -4.65 -2.44
C ASN A 138 -0.18 -3.99 -3.63
N THR A 139 -0.48 -2.72 -3.91
CA THR A 139 0.13 -1.96 -5.01
C THR A 139 1.33 -1.12 -4.56
N GLY A 140 1.94 -1.47 -3.45
CA GLY A 140 3.11 -0.80 -2.91
C GLY A 140 4.41 -1.13 -3.64
N PHE A 141 5.52 -0.97 -2.92
CA PHE A 141 6.84 -1.33 -3.46
C PHE A 141 7.09 -2.84 -3.29
N SER A 142 6.93 -3.37 -2.08
CA SER A 142 6.95 -4.80 -1.76
C SER A 142 5.97 -5.03 -0.59
N PRO A 143 4.84 -5.67 -0.88
CA PRO A 143 4.38 -6.23 -2.15
C PRO A 143 3.96 -5.19 -3.19
N GLY A 144 3.96 -5.59 -4.47
CA GLY A 144 3.43 -4.84 -5.60
C GLY A 144 4.45 -4.65 -6.72
N PHE A 145 5.32 -3.64 -6.66
CA PHE A 145 6.32 -3.38 -7.71
C PHE A 145 7.27 -4.56 -7.89
N THR A 146 7.71 -5.20 -6.82
CA THR A 146 8.59 -6.39 -6.87
C THR A 146 7.95 -7.56 -7.60
N ASP A 147 6.64 -7.75 -7.44
CA ASP A 147 5.89 -8.81 -8.12
C ASP A 147 5.77 -8.53 -9.62
N LEU A 148 5.43 -7.28 -9.96
CA LEU A 148 5.38 -6.84 -11.35
C LEU A 148 6.74 -6.94 -12.03
N LEU A 149 7.82 -6.58 -11.34
CA LEU A 149 9.18 -6.72 -11.84
C LEU A 149 9.55 -8.17 -12.09
N SER A 150 9.19 -9.07 -11.20
CA SER A 150 9.40 -10.51 -11.36
C SER A 150 8.70 -11.03 -12.60
N LYS A 151 7.42 -10.69 -12.77
CA LYS A 151 6.65 -11.06 -13.97
C LYS A 151 7.27 -10.46 -15.24
N TYR A 152 7.64 -9.19 -15.22
CA TYR A 152 8.26 -8.52 -16.35
C TYR A 152 9.56 -9.22 -16.80
N VAL A 153 10.41 -9.63 -15.85
CA VAL A 153 11.66 -10.34 -16.17
C VAL A 153 11.35 -11.69 -16.84
N VAL A 154 10.41 -12.45 -16.29
CA VAL A 154 9.99 -13.74 -16.84
C VAL A 154 9.50 -13.58 -18.29
N GLU A 155 8.63 -12.63 -18.54
CA GLU A 155 8.06 -12.38 -19.87
C GLU A 155 9.10 -11.84 -20.85
N LYS A 156 9.91 -10.88 -20.43
CA LYS A 156 10.94 -10.22 -21.26
C LYS A 156 11.99 -11.20 -21.78
N TYR A 157 12.37 -12.15 -20.95
CA TYR A 157 13.39 -13.14 -21.30
C TYR A 157 12.80 -14.49 -21.72
N SER A 158 11.48 -14.59 -21.87
CA SER A 158 10.74 -15.80 -22.28
C SER A 158 11.16 -17.02 -21.51
N LEU A 159 11.23 -16.89 -20.16
CA LEU A 159 11.68 -17.96 -19.29
C LEU A 159 10.60 -19.04 -19.18
N GLU A 160 10.81 -20.19 -19.82
CA GLU A 160 9.86 -21.31 -19.83
C GLU A 160 9.87 -22.11 -18.52
N LYS A 161 11.02 -22.17 -17.84
CA LYS A 161 11.18 -22.86 -16.58
C LYS A 161 11.87 -21.99 -15.56
N ILE A 162 11.27 -21.86 -14.39
CA ILE A 162 11.78 -21.10 -13.27
C ILE A 162 11.89 -22.04 -12.08
N ASP A 163 13.11 -22.24 -11.60
CA ASP A 163 13.35 -23.06 -10.42
C ASP A 163 13.08 -22.26 -9.13
N TYR A 164 13.45 -20.97 -9.11
CA TYR A 164 13.17 -20.08 -7.99
C TYR A 164 13.25 -18.60 -8.40
N ILE A 165 12.54 -17.75 -7.66
CA ILE A 165 12.69 -16.29 -7.67
C ILE A 165 13.10 -15.88 -6.26
N LYS A 166 14.18 -15.10 -6.15
CA LYS A 166 14.62 -14.49 -4.88
C LYS A 166 14.67 -12.99 -5.06
N ILE A 167 13.97 -12.29 -4.20
CA ILE A 167 13.92 -10.83 -4.18
C ILE A 167 14.62 -10.36 -2.91
N TYR A 168 15.64 -9.53 -3.06
CA TYR A 168 16.34 -8.91 -1.95
C TYR A 168 16.16 -7.41 -2.02
N LEU A 169 15.81 -6.80 -0.90
CA LEU A 169 15.69 -5.36 -0.75
C LEU A 169 16.78 -4.87 0.17
N GLY A 170 17.48 -3.84 -0.25
CA GLY A 170 18.51 -3.18 0.58
C GLY A 170 18.20 -1.69 0.65
N GLU A 171 18.29 -1.11 1.84
CA GLU A 171 18.03 0.30 2.09
C GLU A 171 19.20 0.91 2.88
N ILE A 172 19.60 2.12 2.52
CA ILE A 172 20.49 2.96 3.32
C ILE A 172 19.72 4.18 3.76
N ILE A 173 19.68 4.41 5.06
CA ILE A 173 19.05 5.59 5.65
C ILE A 173 20.13 6.46 6.28
N GLU A 174 20.46 7.57 5.64
CA GLU A 174 21.33 8.59 6.22
C GLU A 174 20.50 9.51 7.11
N SER A 175 20.56 9.29 8.41
CA SER A 175 19.84 10.09 9.40
C SER A 175 20.58 10.15 10.72
N ASN A 176 20.60 11.33 11.34
CA ASN A 176 21.10 11.52 12.71
C ASN A 176 20.07 11.11 13.78
N LYS A 177 18.90 10.63 13.38
CA LYS A 177 17.81 10.20 14.27
C LYS A 177 17.38 8.81 13.88
N LEU A 178 16.85 8.05 14.84
CA LEU A 178 16.18 6.80 14.56
C LEU A 178 15.05 7.05 13.56
N ASN A 179 15.16 6.44 12.40
CA ASN A 179 14.15 6.49 11.35
C ASN A 179 13.58 5.08 11.17
N LEU A 180 12.33 4.90 11.55
CA LEU A 180 11.62 3.63 11.44
C LEU A 180 10.83 3.57 10.12
N SER A 181 11.46 4.04 9.04
CA SER A 181 10.87 4.04 7.70
C SER A 181 9.54 4.82 7.61
N TRP A 182 8.59 4.33 6.80
CA TRP A 182 7.32 5.01 6.51
C TRP A 182 6.25 4.84 7.60
N SER A 183 6.30 3.77 8.37
CA SER A 183 5.38 3.51 9.49
C SER A 183 6.08 2.73 10.59
N PRO A 184 6.35 3.36 11.77
CA PRO A 184 6.95 2.66 12.91
C PRO A 184 6.18 1.42 13.34
N TYR A 185 4.85 1.48 13.27
CA TYR A 185 3.98 0.37 13.64
C TYR A 185 4.18 -0.83 12.71
N ILE A 186 4.14 -0.61 11.40
CA ILE A 186 4.32 -1.68 10.41
C ILE A 186 5.76 -2.23 10.45
N PHE A 187 6.76 -1.36 10.59
CA PHE A 187 8.15 -1.78 10.75
C PHE A 187 8.32 -2.77 11.92
N LEU A 188 7.71 -2.47 13.07
CA LEU A 188 7.75 -3.37 14.22
C LEU A 188 7.00 -4.69 13.96
N LEU A 189 5.84 -4.63 13.31
CA LEU A 189 5.10 -5.84 12.95
C LEU A 189 5.89 -6.73 11.98
N GLU A 190 6.50 -6.16 10.96
CA GLU A 190 7.32 -6.88 9.99
C GLU A 190 8.55 -7.52 10.66
N SER A 191 9.12 -6.85 11.68
CA SER A 191 10.26 -7.38 12.43
C SER A 191 9.93 -8.63 13.28
N ILE A 192 8.66 -8.84 13.64
CA ILE A 192 8.21 -9.99 14.43
C ILE A 192 7.39 -11.00 13.63
N ALA A 193 6.97 -10.64 12.42
CA ALA A 193 6.20 -11.51 11.56
C ALA A 193 7.03 -12.74 11.15
N PRO A 194 6.47 -13.96 11.21
CA PRO A 194 7.18 -15.12 10.70
C PRO A 194 7.42 -14.96 9.19
N PRO A 195 8.66 -15.11 8.72
CA PRO A 195 8.96 -15.05 7.30
C PRO A 195 8.16 -16.07 6.50
N THR A 196 7.74 -15.71 5.31
CA THR A 196 6.97 -16.57 4.44
C THR A 196 7.72 -16.87 3.14
N ILE A 197 7.58 -18.09 2.65
CA ILE A 197 8.07 -18.49 1.33
C ILE A 197 6.94 -19.15 0.54
N TYR A 198 6.96 -18.98 -0.78
CA TYR A 198 6.08 -19.73 -1.67
C TYR A 198 6.84 -20.92 -2.23
N LYS A 199 6.42 -22.13 -1.86
CA LYS A 199 7.05 -23.38 -2.27
C LYS A 199 5.98 -24.44 -2.56
N ASN A 200 6.19 -25.26 -3.59
CA ASN A 200 5.25 -26.32 -3.96
C ASN A 200 3.79 -25.85 -4.12
N LYS A 201 3.59 -24.65 -4.69
CA LYS A 201 2.27 -24.00 -4.86
C LYS A 201 1.55 -23.66 -3.55
N LYS A 202 2.28 -23.53 -2.45
CA LYS A 202 1.74 -23.18 -1.13
C LYS A 202 2.60 -22.12 -0.47
N ILE A 203 1.98 -21.31 0.37
CA ILE A 203 2.68 -20.41 1.29
C ILE A 203 3.07 -21.22 2.51
N GLU A 204 4.36 -21.19 2.85
CA GLU A 204 4.92 -21.82 4.04
C GLU A 204 5.52 -20.74 4.95
N TYR A 205 5.29 -20.86 6.25
CA TYR A 205 5.90 -20.00 7.26
C TYR A 205 7.18 -20.66 7.75
N ILE A 206 8.27 -19.89 7.77
CA ILE A 206 9.57 -20.37 8.23
C ILE A 206 9.92 -19.72 9.57
N THR A 207 10.69 -20.42 10.40
CA THR A 207 11.00 -19.98 11.77
C THR A 207 12.10 -18.94 11.84
N SER A 208 12.96 -18.86 10.85
CA SER A 208 13.97 -17.80 10.72
C SER A 208 14.53 -17.75 9.30
N LEU A 209 14.94 -16.56 8.89
CA LEU A 209 15.85 -16.39 7.77
C LEU A 209 17.27 -16.79 8.26
N ASP A 210 18.10 -17.32 7.36
CA ASP A 210 19.49 -17.59 7.68
C ASP A 210 20.24 -16.27 7.85
N ALA A 211 20.34 -15.81 9.09
CA ALA A 211 20.99 -14.54 9.45
C ALA A 211 22.48 -14.48 9.09
N ASN A 212 23.09 -15.63 8.73
CA ASN A 212 24.48 -15.69 8.26
C ASN A 212 24.62 -15.45 6.77
N LYS A 213 23.52 -15.25 6.07
CA LYS A 213 23.55 -15.02 4.63
C LYS A 213 23.83 -13.56 4.31
N HIS A 214 24.87 -13.34 3.52
CA HIS A 214 25.21 -12.04 2.98
C HIS A 214 24.70 -11.89 1.56
N VAL A 215 24.25 -10.68 1.23
CA VAL A 215 23.85 -10.30 -0.12
C VAL A 215 24.62 -9.05 -0.53
N LYS A 216 25.30 -9.16 -1.66
CA LYS A 216 26.07 -8.05 -2.22
C LYS A 216 25.17 -7.22 -3.13
N PHE A 217 24.87 -6.01 -2.71
CA PHE A 217 24.20 -5.01 -3.51
C PHE A 217 25.21 -4.12 -4.24
N PRO A 218 24.77 -3.40 -5.29
CA PRO A 218 25.58 -2.33 -5.89
C PRO A 218 25.89 -1.23 -4.86
N GLU A 219 26.99 -0.52 -5.08
CA GLU A 219 27.26 0.70 -4.33
C GLU A 219 26.13 1.75 -4.53
N PRO A 220 25.75 2.52 -3.49
CA PRO A 220 26.45 2.65 -2.19
C PRO A 220 25.99 1.64 -1.10
N ILE A 221 25.12 0.70 -1.38
CA ILE A 221 24.56 -0.23 -0.40
C ILE A 221 25.64 -1.25 0.07
N GLY A 222 26.34 -1.87 -0.90
CA GLY A 222 27.43 -2.79 -0.58
C GLY A 222 26.97 -4.17 -0.07
N ASP A 223 27.73 -4.76 0.83
CA ASP A 223 27.49 -6.10 1.37
C ASP A 223 26.71 -6.02 2.68
N ILE A 224 25.54 -6.66 2.71
CA ILE A 224 24.60 -6.61 3.84
C ILE A 224 24.26 -8.03 4.30
N SER A 225 24.23 -8.24 5.61
CA SER A 225 23.64 -9.43 6.22
C SER A 225 22.11 -9.38 6.13
N LEU A 226 21.49 -10.51 5.83
CA LEU A 226 20.03 -10.63 5.92
C LEU A 226 19.62 -10.66 7.39
N THR A 227 18.61 -9.88 7.74
CA THR A 227 18.00 -9.85 9.08
C THR A 227 16.56 -10.29 9.01
#